data_fda8356eca222baf4784d0d6809c4c60
#
_entry.id   fda8356eca222baf4784d0d6809c4c60
#
_cell.length_a   1.000
_cell.length_b   1.000
_cell.length_c   1.000
_cell.angle_alpha   90.00
_cell.angle_beta   90.00
_cell.angle_gamma   90.00
#
_symmetry.space_group_name_H-M   'P 1'
#
loop_
_entity.id
_entity.type
_entity.pdbx_description
1 polymer ?
#
loop_
_entity_poly.entity_id
_entity_poly.type
_entity_poly.pdbx_seq_one_letter_code
_entity_poly.pdbx_strand_id
1 'polypeptide(L)'
;MYSFIARQPVFDKNMSTVAYELLFRDGMTNRFPDVSSEYATKQIISDLFLSTSLPKLVGNNRCFINFPPEMIVEGFADILPHDKVVIEILETAEPNDELYSAVRRLHGWGYKLALDDFKMENGWERFMPFISIVKFDIRAYSFEEISQYVRQQKKYLSKVKLLAEKVETAEEFEQYKKFGFHLYQGYFYSKPEIIKNKRLTPGKVLQFELIQEVNRPNPDLFKIEKYLKSDLTLSYTLMRYTKNVLFTNRGIERGKNSTLKDTLLWLGINEVRRFVSISCLTNLGTVTTDELYHMSLVRGMFCERIAKATGHDHMASDAFFCGLFSLLDTILGISYEDLFKQITLTDNVVNALAKHEGMLYQFLYLARLYEQQDWDNAAQIMESFGLEQETVIDAMNHSTQFADMIIA
;
A
#
# COMPACT_ATOMS: atom_id res chain seq x y z
N MET A 1 14.76 -17.98 12.31
CA MET A 1 13.75 -18.33 11.31
C MET A 1 12.80 -17.15 11.30
N TYR A 2 12.78 -16.37 10.24
CA TYR A 2 11.92 -15.18 10.13
C TYR A 2 10.66 -15.62 9.42
N SER A 3 9.49 -15.27 9.95
CA SER A 3 8.23 -15.39 9.22
C SER A 3 7.87 -14.04 8.63
N PHE A 4 7.31 -14.02 7.44
CA PHE A 4 6.98 -12.79 6.73
C PHE A 4 5.47 -12.74 6.50
N ILE A 5 4.84 -11.64 6.92
CA ILE A 5 3.46 -11.34 6.59
C ILE A 5 3.46 -10.22 5.57
N ALA A 6 3.02 -10.51 4.35
CA ALA A 6 2.68 -9.48 3.37
C ALA A 6 1.23 -9.03 3.59
N ARG A 7 0.94 -7.77 3.29
CA ARG A 7 -0.42 -7.25 3.31
C ARG A 7 -0.80 -6.71 1.93
N GLN A 8 -2.02 -7.03 1.49
CA GLN A 8 -2.58 -6.50 0.25
C GLN A 8 -3.87 -5.73 0.56
N PRO A 9 -3.99 -4.45 0.12
CA PRO A 9 -5.15 -3.63 0.45
C PRO A 9 -6.41 -4.07 -0.31
N VAL A 10 -7.56 -3.95 0.37
CA VAL A 10 -8.90 -4.11 -0.19
C VAL A 10 -9.60 -2.77 -0.15
N PHE A 11 -10.10 -2.31 -1.28
CA PHE A 11 -10.69 -0.99 -1.48
C PHE A 11 -12.21 -1.04 -1.60
N ASP A 12 -12.87 0.04 -1.23
CA ASP A 12 -14.28 0.26 -1.52
C ASP A 12 -14.49 0.95 -2.89
N LYS A 13 -15.75 1.23 -3.24
CA LYS A 13 -16.15 1.94 -4.47
C LYS A 13 -15.64 3.38 -4.57
N ASN A 14 -15.16 3.98 -3.47
CA ASN A 14 -14.60 5.33 -3.40
C ASN A 14 -13.07 5.29 -3.37
N MET A 15 -12.47 4.10 -3.56
CA MET A 15 -11.03 3.88 -3.51
C MET A 15 -10.43 4.07 -2.11
N SER A 16 -11.23 3.97 -1.06
CA SER A 16 -10.76 3.99 0.32
C SER A 16 -10.39 2.58 0.77
N THR A 17 -9.23 2.40 1.39
CA THR A 17 -8.81 1.12 1.97
C THR A 17 -9.71 0.78 3.15
N VAL A 18 -10.39 -0.35 3.09
CA VAL A 18 -11.34 -0.81 4.11
C VAL A 18 -10.87 -2.07 4.84
N ALA A 19 -9.90 -2.77 4.27
CA ALA A 19 -9.29 -3.94 4.87
C ALA A 19 -7.95 -4.26 4.19
N TYR A 20 -7.20 -5.20 4.78
CA TYR A 20 -6.01 -5.79 4.18
C TYR A 20 -6.13 -7.30 4.18
N GLU A 21 -5.71 -7.96 3.12
CA GLU A 21 -5.48 -9.40 3.14
C GLU A 21 -4.07 -9.67 3.66
N LEU A 22 -3.96 -10.57 4.64
CA LEU A 22 -2.68 -10.99 5.22
C LEU A 22 -2.24 -12.29 4.58
N LEU A 23 -1.07 -12.26 3.96
CA LEU A 23 -0.52 -13.36 3.20
C LEU A 23 0.77 -13.85 3.86
N PHE A 24 0.81 -15.12 4.23
CA PHE A 24 2.03 -15.75 4.74
C PHE A 24 3.05 -15.90 3.62
N ARG A 25 4.33 -15.68 3.98
CA ARG A 25 5.48 -15.91 3.11
C ARG A 25 6.58 -16.58 3.92
N ASP A 26 7.15 -17.65 3.37
CA ASP A 26 8.31 -18.34 3.94
C ASP A 26 9.55 -18.02 3.10
N GLY A 27 10.02 -16.77 3.19
CA GLY A 27 11.12 -16.26 2.38
C GLY A 27 10.67 -15.55 1.11
N MET A 28 11.59 -15.35 0.18
CA MET A 28 11.47 -14.45 -0.97
C MET A 28 11.11 -15.16 -2.30
N THR A 29 10.40 -16.24 -2.26
CA THR A 29 9.90 -16.88 -3.50
C THR A 29 8.46 -16.44 -3.77
N ASN A 30 8.17 -16.03 -5.03
CA ASN A 30 6.81 -15.63 -5.45
C ASN A 30 5.83 -16.81 -5.55
N ARG A 31 6.20 -17.93 -5.02
CA ARG A 31 5.29 -19.04 -4.83
C ARG A 31 4.78 -18.98 -3.41
N PHE A 32 3.49 -19.25 -3.24
CA PHE A 32 3.02 -19.75 -1.97
C PHE A 32 4.07 -20.81 -1.55
N PRO A 33 4.71 -20.65 -0.37
CA PRO A 33 5.80 -21.56 -0.01
C PRO A 33 5.31 -23.00 -0.21
N ASP A 34 6.24 -23.90 -0.51
CA ASP A 34 5.95 -25.34 -0.65
C ASP A 34 5.60 -25.92 0.76
N VAL A 35 4.60 -25.28 1.37
CA VAL A 35 4.04 -25.60 2.69
C VAL A 35 2.54 -25.72 2.55
N SER A 36 1.92 -26.54 3.40
CA SER A 36 0.46 -26.63 3.41
C SER A 36 -0.19 -25.29 3.79
N SER A 37 -1.37 -25.01 3.24
CA SER A 37 -2.17 -23.83 3.62
C SER A 37 -2.43 -23.79 5.13
N GLU A 38 -2.55 -24.96 5.77
CA GLU A 38 -2.66 -25.11 7.21
C GLU A 38 -1.43 -24.56 7.95
N TYR A 39 -0.20 -24.90 7.49
CA TYR A 39 1.02 -24.37 8.06
C TYR A 39 1.10 -22.84 7.92
N ALA A 40 0.80 -22.32 6.72
CA ALA A 40 0.79 -20.90 6.45
C ALA A 40 -0.17 -20.14 7.38
N THR A 41 -1.39 -20.63 7.53
CA THR A 41 -2.40 -20.03 8.42
C THR A 41 -1.96 -20.10 9.89
N LYS A 42 -1.41 -21.23 10.36
CA LYS A 42 -0.87 -21.37 11.71
C LYS A 42 0.27 -20.38 11.98
N GLN A 43 1.13 -20.11 11.01
CA GLN A 43 2.20 -19.12 11.14
C GLN A 43 1.65 -17.70 11.26
N ILE A 44 0.71 -17.30 10.41
CA ILE A 44 0.04 -15.99 10.53
C ILE A 44 -0.59 -15.83 11.91
N ILE A 45 -1.33 -16.83 12.38
CA ILE A 45 -1.96 -16.80 13.71
C ILE A 45 -0.89 -16.67 14.80
N SER A 46 0.17 -17.47 14.74
CA SER A 46 1.29 -17.42 15.71
C SER A 46 1.93 -16.05 15.74
N ASP A 47 2.21 -15.46 14.59
CA ASP A 47 2.85 -14.16 14.49
C ASP A 47 1.97 -13.02 15.01
N LEU A 48 0.66 -13.10 14.76
CA LEU A 48 -0.31 -12.14 15.29
C LEU A 48 -0.39 -12.17 16.83
N PHE A 49 -0.19 -13.35 17.44
CA PHE A 49 -0.25 -13.49 18.90
C PHE A 49 1.09 -13.28 19.61
N LEU A 50 2.21 -13.66 18.98
CA LEU A 50 3.50 -13.71 19.63
C LEU A 50 4.45 -12.59 19.22
N SER A 51 4.36 -12.08 17.99
CA SER A 51 5.39 -11.21 17.43
C SER A 51 4.89 -9.83 17.01
N THR A 52 3.67 -9.72 16.49
CA THR A 52 3.17 -8.47 15.92
C THR A 52 1.70 -8.27 16.26
N SER A 53 1.33 -7.14 16.83
CA SER A 53 -0.09 -6.85 17.09
C SER A 53 -0.84 -6.49 15.80
N LEU A 54 -2.08 -6.96 15.63
CA LEU A 54 -2.96 -6.61 14.50
C LEU A 54 -2.99 -5.10 14.18
N PRO A 55 -3.11 -4.18 15.18
CA PRO A 55 -3.08 -2.76 14.92
C PRO A 55 -1.80 -2.25 14.24
N LYS A 56 -0.66 -2.91 14.43
CA LYS A 56 0.59 -2.54 13.75
C LYS A 56 0.59 -2.97 12.27
N LEU A 57 -0.13 -4.03 11.91
CA LEU A 57 -0.18 -4.52 10.53
C LEU A 57 -1.27 -3.82 9.69
N VAL A 58 -2.42 -3.54 10.29
CA VAL A 58 -3.61 -3.09 9.53
C VAL A 58 -4.25 -1.82 10.09
N GLY A 59 -3.63 -1.18 11.08
CA GLY A 59 -4.17 0.01 11.74
C GLY A 59 -5.57 -0.23 12.31
N ASN A 60 -6.51 0.65 11.98
CA ASN A 60 -7.91 0.52 12.38
C ASN A 60 -8.75 -0.37 11.45
N ASN A 61 -8.20 -0.79 10.31
CA ASN A 61 -8.90 -1.59 9.32
C ASN A 61 -9.07 -3.05 9.77
N ARG A 62 -9.89 -3.79 9.02
CA ARG A 62 -10.01 -5.24 9.16
C ARG A 62 -8.92 -5.94 8.38
N CYS A 63 -8.67 -7.21 8.71
CA CYS A 63 -7.84 -8.07 7.89
C CYS A 63 -8.58 -9.33 7.48
N PHE A 64 -8.29 -9.77 6.28
CA PHE A 64 -8.66 -11.08 5.77
C PHE A 64 -7.54 -12.07 6.07
N ILE A 65 -7.91 -13.26 6.51
CA ILE A 65 -6.97 -14.34 6.77
C ILE A 65 -7.51 -15.61 6.12
N ASN A 66 -6.69 -16.23 5.30
CA ASN A 66 -6.98 -17.46 4.58
C ASN A 66 -7.03 -18.66 5.52
N PHE A 67 -8.10 -19.43 5.46
CA PHE A 67 -8.31 -20.63 6.26
C PHE A 67 -8.65 -21.83 5.39
N PRO A 68 -7.85 -22.91 5.44
CA PRO A 68 -8.27 -24.21 4.94
C PRO A 68 -9.55 -24.68 5.66
N PRO A 69 -10.45 -25.39 4.96
CA PRO A 69 -11.73 -25.82 5.53
C PRO A 69 -11.56 -26.68 6.79
N GLU A 70 -10.52 -27.50 6.85
CA GLU A 70 -10.21 -28.36 8.00
C GLU A 70 -9.98 -27.52 9.26
N MET A 71 -9.21 -26.44 9.15
CA MET A 71 -8.91 -25.54 10.28
C MET A 71 -10.15 -24.78 10.77
N ILE A 72 -11.10 -24.48 9.87
CA ILE A 72 -12.39 -23.86 10.22
C ILE A 72 -13.24 -24.85 11.03
N VAL A 73 -13.29 -26.11 10.57
CA VAL A 73 -14.03 -27.19 11.24
C VAL A 73 -13.44 -27.47 12.62
N GLU A 74 -12.12 -27.54 12.73
CA GLU A 74 -11.38 -27.80 13.97
C GLU A 74 -11.41 -26.62 14.97
N GLY A 75 -11.88 -25.43 14.55
CA GLY A 75 -12.08 -24.28 15.43
C GLY A 75 -10.84 -23.38 15.61
N PHE A 76 -9.82 -23.49 14.75
CA PHE A 76 -8.65 -22.59 14.83
C PHE A 76 -9.00 -21.12 14.60
N ALA A 77 -10.07 -20.82 13.86
CA ALA A 77 -10.54 -19.46 13.65
C ALA A 77 -11.16 -18.82 14.91
N ASP A 78 -11.60 -19.64 15.86
CA ASP A 78 -12.39 -19.24 17.04
C ASP A 78 -11.63 -18.31 18.00
N ILE A 79 -10.30 -18.30 17.94
CA ILE A 79 -9.42 -17.52 18.83
C ILE A 79 -9.15 -16.09 18.33
N LEU A 80 -9.52 -15.76 17.10
CA LEU A 80 -9.23 -14.47 16.50
C LEU A 80 -10.28 -13.42 16.89
N PRO A 81 -9.95 -12.12 16.94
CA PRO A 81 -10.91 -11.06 17.23
C PRO A 81 -11.91 -10.88 16.08
N HIS A 82 -13.18 -11.28 16.31
CA HIS A 82 -14.24 -11.27 15.29
C HIS A 82 -14.57 -9.88 14.72
N ASP A 83 -14.25 -8.81 15.45
CA ASP A 83 -14.46 -7.42 15.01
C ASP A 83 -13.35 -6.92 14.08
N LYS A 84 -12.19 -7.58 14.06
CA LYS A 84 -11.02 -7.21 13.26
C LYS A 84 -10.73 -8.16 12.11
N VAL A 85 -11.10 -9.44 12.24
CA VAL A 85 -10.74 -10.48 11.28
C VAL A 85 -11.95 -10.87 10.41
N VAL A 86 -11.72 -11.03 9.13
CA VAL A 86 -12.59 -11.68 8.16
C VAL A 86 -11.96 -13.04 7.87
N ILE A 87 -12.71 -14.12 8.11
CA ILE A 87 -12.25 -15.48 7.83
C ILE A 87 -12.49 -15.76 6.34
N GLU A 88 -11.43 -16.01 5.59
CA GLU A 88 -11.50 -16.41 4.19
C GLU A 88 -11.51 -17.93 4.07
N ILE A 89 -12.55 -18.47 3.46
CA ILE A 89 -12.70 -19.88 3.15
C ILE A 89 -12.07 -20.12 1.78
N LEU A 90 -10.97 -20.85 1.73
CA LEU A 90 -10.22 -21.11 0.51
C LEU A 90 -11.06 -21.87 -0.54
N GLU A 91 -10.72 -21.70 -1.81
CA GLU A 91 -11.35 -22.31 -3.00
C GLU A 91 -11.25 -23.84 -3.06
N THR A 92 -10.43 -24.44 -2.19
CA THR A 92 -10.33 -25.90 -2.01
C THR A 92 -11.45 -26.48 -1.16
N ALA A 93 -12.27 -25.63 -0.53
CA ALA A 93 -13.34 -26.05 0.35
C ALA A 93 -14.52 -26.67 -0.43
N GLU A 94 -15.00 -27.80 0.05
CA GLU A 94 -16.24 -28.43 -0.44
C GLU A 94 -17.41 -28.06 0.47
N PRO A 95 -18.60 -27.74 -0.08
CA PRO A 95 -19.79 -27.33 0.71
C PRO A 95 -20.48 -28.48 1.41
N ASN A 96 -19.75 -29.17 2.31
CA ASN A 96 -20.25 -30.31 3.11
C ASN A 96 -20.94 -29.85 4.41
N ASP A 97 -21.48 -30.79 5.20
CA ASP A 97 -22.25 -30.52 6.41
C ASP A 97 -21.37 -30.11 7.60
N GLU A 98 -20.13 -30.57 7.65
CA GLU A 98 -19.18 -30.22 8.70
C GLU A 98 -18.77 -28.74 8.56
N LEU A 99 -18.38 -28.33 7.36
CA LEU A 99 -18.07 -26.94 7.07
C LEU A 99 -19.31 -26.03 7.28
N TYR A 100 -20.51 -26.50 6.87
CA TYR A 100 -21.73 -25.74 7.09
C TYR A 100 -21.97 -25.46 8.57
N SER A 101 -21.79 -26.45 9.42
CA SER A 101 -21.95 -26.32 10.88
C SER A 101 -20.95 -25.35 11.49
N ALA A 102 -19.67 -25.39 11.03
CA ALA A 102 -18.63 -24.49 11.48
C ALA A 102 -18.86 -23.05 11.00
N VAL A 103 -19.24 -22.84 9.74
CA VAL A 103 -19.58 -21.52 9.18
C VAL A 103 -20.75 -20.89 9.92
N ARG A 104 -21.80 -21.66 10.22
CA ARG A 104 -22.94 -21.20 11.01
C ARG A 104 -22.54 -20.82 12.43
N ARG A 105 -21.66 -21.58 13.06
CA ARG A 105 -21.10 -21.29 14.40
C ARG A 105 -20.35 -19.97 14.40
N LEU A 106 -19.40 -19.80 13.50
CA LEU A 106 -18.60 -18.58 13.38
C LEU A 106 -19.47 -17.35 13.10
N HIS A 107 -20.44 -17.47 12.18
CA HIS A 107 -21.40 -16.40 11.93
C HIS A 107 -22.19 -16.03 13.19
N GLY A 108 -22.64 -17.02 13.96
CA GLY A 108 -23.36 -16.82 15.23
C GLY A 108 -22.53 -16.07 16.28
N TRP A 109 -21.21 -16.17 16.23
CA TRP A 109 -20.27 -15.44 17.08
C TRP A 109 -19.87 -14.06 16.56
N GLY A 110 -20.42 -13.65 15.40
CA GLY A 110 -20.23 -12.34 14.84
C GLY A 110 -19.06 -12.19 13.86
N TYR A 111 -18.41 -13.32 13.50
CA TYR A 111 -17.38 -13.28 12.47
C TYR A 111 -17.96 -12.93 11.10
N LYS A 112 -17.17 -12.19 10.32
CA LYS A 112 -17.42 -12.02 8.90
C LYS A 112 -16.69 -13.12 8.15
N LEU A 113 -17.37 -13.73 7.18
CA LEU A 113 -16.88 -14.85 6.40
C LEU A 113 -16.84 -14.45 4.93
N ALA A 114 -15.76 -14.80 4.25
CA ALA A 114 -15.57 -14.58 2.82
C ALA A 114 -15.36 -15.93 2.11
N LEU A 115 -15.85 -16.08 0.89
CA LEU A 115 -15.46 -17.15 -0.03
C LEU A 115 -14.37 -16.62 -0.95
N ASP A 116 -13.22 -17.29 -0.96
CA ASP A 116 -12.06 -16.91 -1.77
C ASP A 116 -12.11 -17.60 -3.14
N ASP A 117 -11.61 -16.91 -4.19
CA ASP A 117 -11.53 -17.41 -5.57
C ASP A 117 -12.76 -18.24 -5.99
N PHE A 118 -13.94 -17.66 -5.81
CA PHE A 118 -15.22 -18.40 -5.88
C PHE A 118 -15.48 -18.96 -7.28
N LYS A 119 -15.57 -20.30 -7.38
CA LYS A 119 -15.67 -21.04 -8.65
C LYS A 119 -17.05 -21.06 -9.30
N MET A 120 -18.04 -20.37 -8.76
CA MET A 120 -19.42 -20.34 -9.28
C MET A 120 -20.10 -21.73 -9.36
N GLU A 121 -19.72 -22.65 -8.48
CA GLU A 121 -20.24 -24.01 -8.41
C GLU A 121 -21.53 -24.10 -7.56
N ASN A 122 -22.29 -25.17 -7.77
CA ASN A 122 -23.51 -25.44 -6.99
C ASN A 122 -23.16 -25.97 -5.58
N GLY A 123 -24.11 -25.86 -4.66
CA GLY A 123 -23.99 -26.37 -3.29
C GLY A 123 -23.69 -25.29 -2.24
N TRP A 124 -23.25 -24.11 -2.67
CA TRP A 124 -22.96 -23.00 -1.78
C TRP A 124 -24.21 -22.19 -1.37
N GLU A 125 -25.37 -22.43 -1.98
CA GLU A 125 -26.60 -21.65 -1.77
C GLU A 125 -27.03 -21.62 -0.30
N ARG A 126 -26.88 -22.75 0.40
CA ARG A 126 -27.22 -22.87 1.83
C ARG A 126 -26.26 -22.09 2.75
N PHE A 127 -25.03 -21.81 2.28
CA PHE A 127 -24.02 -21.04 3.03
C PHE A 127 -24.22 -19.53 2.92
N MET A 128 -24.78 -19.04 1.81
CA MET A 128 -24.90 -17.60 1.52
C MET A 128 -25.55 -16.76 2.62
N PRO A 129 -26.51 -17.26 3.43
CA PRO A 129 -27.03 -16.50 4.57
C PRO A 129 -25.99 -16.15 5.65
N PHE A 130 -24.86 -16.87 5.69
CA PHE A 130 -23.80 -16.73 6.67
C PHE A 130 -22.55 -16.04 6.08
N ILE A 131 -22.47 -15.96 4.76
CA ILE A 131 -21.35 -15.34 4.04
C ILE A 131 -21.55 -13.84 3.94
N SER A 132 -20.52 -13.09 4.27
CA SER A 132 -20.50 -11.63 4.18
C SER A 132 -19.95 -11.11 2.85
N ILE A 133 -19.00 -11.84 2.26
CA ILE A 133 -18.25 -11.44 1.07
C ILE A 133 -18.05 -12.66 0.16
N VAL A 134 -18.17 -12.44 -1.16
CA VAL A 134 -17.76 -13.42 -2.19
C VAL A 134 -16.76 -12.73 -3.09
N LYS A 135 -15.57 -13.33 -3.25
CA LYS A 135 -14.46 -12.85 -4.05
C LYS A 135 -14.48 -13.56 -5.41
N PHE A 136 -14.37 -12.79 -6.47
CA PHE A 136 -14.34 -13.26 -7.85
C PHE A 136 -13.03 -12.87 -8.50
N ASP A 137 -12.24 -13.86 -8.92
CA ASP A 137 -11.06 -13.64 -9.77
C ASP A 137 -11.52 -13.24 -11.18
N ILE A 138 -11.32 -11.97 -11.55
CA ILE A 138 -11.70 -11.43 -12.86
C ILE A 138 -10.74 -11.85 -13.98
N ARG A 139 -9.67 -12.59 -13.67
CA ARG A 139 -8.78 -13.21 -14.66
C ARG A 139 -9.19 -14.64 -14.97
N ALA A 140 -9.80 -15.33 -14.01
CA ALA A 140 -10.27 -16.68 -14.19
C ALA A 140 -11.58 -16.76 -15.02
N TYR A 141 -12.42 -15.72 -14.92
CA TYR A 141 -13.71 -15.67 -15.59
C TYR A 141 -13.93 -14.33 -16.28
N SER A 142 -14.63 -14.33 -17.42
CA SER A 142 -15.01 -13.11 -18.12
C SER A 142 -16.07 -12.32 -17.31
N PHE A 143 -16.18 -11.04 -17.62
CA PHE A 143 -17.22 -10.18 -17.04
C PHE A 143 -18.63 -10.70 -17.33
N GLU A 144 -18.85 -11.26 -18.53
CA GLU A 144 -20.11 -11.84 -18.98
C GLU A 144 -20.50 -13.03 -18.11
N GLU A 145 -19.56 -13.95 -17.85
CA GLU A 145 -19.80 -15.15 -17.02
C GLU A 145 -20.13 -14.75 -15.58
N ILE A 146 -19.32 -13.88 -14.98
CA ILE A 146 -19.55 -13.41 -13.60
C ILE A 146 -20.90 -12.68 -13.51
N SER A 147 -21.17 -11.76 -14.43
CA SER A 147 -22.40 -10.97 -14.42
C SER A 147 -23.64 -11.84 -14.62
N GLN A 148 -23.56 -12.84 -15.48
CA GLN A 148 -24.65 -13.80 -15.69
C GLN A 148 -24.90 -14.61 -14.42
N TYR A 149 -23.84 -15.15 -13.80
CA TYR A 149 -23.96 -15.91 -12.55
C TYR A 149 -24.57 -15.07 -11.42
N VAL A 150 -24.07 -13.84 -11.21
CA VAL A 150 -24.59 -12.94 -10.16
C VAL A 150 -26.07 -12.61 -10.37
N ARG A 151 -26.51 -12.42 -11.62
CA ARG A 151 -27.93 -12.18 -11.95
C ARG A 151 -28.78 -13.42 -11.67
N GLN A 152 -28.31 -14.61 -12.04
CA GLN A 152 -29.01 -15.88 -11.80
C GLN A 152 -29.12 -16.19 -10.30
N GLN A 153 -28.07 -15.90 -9.54
CA GLN A 153 -27.99 -16.15 -8.11
C GLN A 153 -28.42 -14.95 -7.25
N LYS A 154 -29.12 -13.97 -7.82
CA LYS A 154 -29.54 -12.74 -7.13
C LYS A 154 -30.26 -13.01 -5.81
N LYS A 155 -31.06 -14.09 -5.73
CA LYS A 155 -31.78 -14.48 -4.52
C LYS A 155 -30.82 -14.70 -3.33
N TYR A 156 -29.66 -15.29 -3.59
CA TYR A 156 -28.67 -15.67 -2.56
C TYR A 156 -27.63 -14.58 -2.34
N LEU A 157 -27.22 -13.87 -3.41
CA LEU A 157 -26.15 -12.88 -3.36
C LEU A 157 -26.63 -11.45 -3.02
N SER A 158 -27.93 -11.21 -2.90
CA SER A 158 -28.47 -9.84 -2.68
C SER A 158 -28.03 -9.17 -1.36
N LYS A 159 -27.61 -9.95 -0.38
CA LYS A 159 -27.12 -9.45 0.93
C LYS A 159 -25.60 -9.62 1.10
N VAL A 160 -24.93 -10.21 0.14
CA VAL A 160 -23.50 -10.49 0.16
C VAL A 160 -22.76 -9.36 -0.56
N LYS A 161 -21.63 -8.93 -0.02
CA LYS A 161 -20.76 -8.00 -0.73
C LYS A 161 -19.95 -8.77 -1.78
N LEU A 162 -19.94 -8.25 -3.00
CA LEU A 162 -19.11 -8.80 -4.08
C LEU A 162 -17.78 -8.07 -4.09
N LEU A 163 -16.68 -8.81 -4.15
CA LEU A 163 -15.32 -8.32 -4.27
C LEU A 163 -14.74 -8.78 -5.61
N ALA A 164 -14.19 -7.84 -6.37
CA ALA A 164 -13.46 -8.13 -7.61
C ALA A 164 -11.97 -8.20 -7.29
N GLU A 165 -11.35 -9.34 -7.58
CA GLU A 165 -9.92 -9.56 -7.39
C GLU A 165 -9.15 -9.37 -8.69
N LYS A 166 -7.85 -9.07 -8.54
CA LYS A 166 -6.90 -8.92 -9.64
C LYS A 166 -7.30 -7.81 -10.63
N VAL A 167 -7.98 -6.76 -10.12
CA VAL A 167 -8.31 -5.57 -10.90
C VAL A 167 -7.01 -4.85 -11.26
N GLU A 168 -6.75 -4.67 -12.57
CA GLU A 168 -5.51 -4.09 -13.06
C GLU A 168 -5.68 -2.78 -13.83
N THR A 169 -6.91 -2.45 -14.23
CA THR A 169 -7.20 -1.23 -15.01
C THR A 169 -8.39 -0.45 -14.49
N ALA A 170 -8.45 0.86 -14.80
CA ALA A 170 -9.59 1.71 -14.44
C ALA A 170 -10.88 1.29 -15.14
N GLU A 171 -10.77 0.77 -16.37
CA GLU A 171 -11.91 0.27 -17.13
C GLU A 171 -12.55 -0.92 -16.41
N GLU A 172 -11.74 -1.87 -15.95
CA GLU A 172 -12.20 -3.01 -15.16
C GLU A 172 -12.88 -2.53 -13.87
N PHE A 173 -12.20 -1.65 -13.11
CA PHE A 173 -12.77 -1.09 -11.89
C PHE A 173 -14.15 -0.44 -12.16
N GLU A 174 -14.25 0.46 -13.13
CA GLU A 174 -15.50 1.15 -13.46
C GLU A 174 -16.56 0.19 -14.00
N GLN A 175 -16.18 -0.86 -14.73
CA GLN A 175 -17.08 -1.88 -15.23
C GLN A 175 -17.75 -2.66 -14.09
N TYR A 176 -16.94 -3.21 -13.16
CA TYR A 176 -17.46 -3.96 -12.02
C TYR A 176 -18.19 -3.06 -11.01
N LYS A 177 -17.74 -1.81 -10.83
CA LYS A 177 -18.43 -0.81 -10.00
C LYS A 177 -19.83 -0.48 -10.52
N LYS A 178 -19.98 -0.24 -11.83
CA LYS A 178 -21.28 0.00 -12.46
C LYS A 178 -22.19 -1.22 -12.37
N PHE A 179 -21.65 -2.41 -12.41
CA PHE A 179 -22.41 -3.65 -12.25
C PHE A 179 -22.90 -3.86 -10.81
N GLY A 180 -22.25 -3.25 -9.82
CA GLY A 180 -22.68 -3.30 -8.41
C GLY A 180 -21.74 -4.06 -7.47
N PHE A 181 -20.48 -4.25 -7.84
CA PHE A 181 -19.47 -4.72 -6.92
C PHE A 181 -19.21 -3.68 -5.82
N HIS A 182 -18.80 -4.15 -4.66
CA HIS A 182 -18.67 -3.34 -3.44
C HIS A 182 -17.23 -3.13 -3.02
N LEU A 183 -16.37 -4.13 -3.31
CA LEU A 183 -14.99 -4.20 -2.87
C LEU A 183 -14.11 -4.59 -4.07
N TYR A 184 -12.85 -4.18 -4.01
CA TYR A 184 -11.90 -4.34 -5.11
C TYR A 184 -10.51 -4.61 -4.56
N GLN A 185 -9.77 -5.49 -5.23
CA GLN A 185 -8.40 -5.84 -4.90
C GLN A 185 -7.61 -6.08 -6.19
N GLY A 186 -6.35 -5.65 -6.24
CA GLY A 186 -5.50 -5.83 -7.42
C GLY A 186 -4.50 -4.70 -7.63
N TYR A 187 -3.72 -4.79 -8.69
CA TYR A 187 -2.64 -3.85 -9.00
C TYR A 187 -3.10 -2.55 -9.69
N PHE A 188 -4.40 -2.35 -9.86
CA PHE A 188 -4.97 -1.15 -10.51
C PHE A 188 -4.38 0.15 -9.92
N TYR A 189 -4.21 0.20 -8.61
CA TYR A 189 -3.72 1.38 -7.90
C TYR A 189 -2.20 1.58 -7.99
N SER A 190 -1.46 0.60 -8.47
CA SER A 190 -0.01 0.68 -8.67
C SER A 190 0.39 0.92 -10.13
N LYS A 191 -0.57 0.89 -11.09
CA LYS A 191 -0.34 1.24 -12.49
C LYS A 191 -0.75 2.68 -12.75
N PRO A 192 0.16 3.54 -13.25
CA PRO A 192 -0.19 4.92 -13.60
C PRO A 192 -1.18 4.93 -14.77
N GLU A 193 -2.36 5.50 -14.57
CA GLU A 193 -3.27 5.86 -15.65
C GLU A 193 -3.23 7.35 -15.94
N ILE A 194 -3.01 7.69 -17.22
CA ILE A 194 -2.99 9.06 -17.69
C ILE A 194 -4.43 9.57 -17.82
N ILE A 195 -4.88 10.33 -16.83
CA ILE A 195 -6.13 11.09 -16.95
C ILE A 195 -5.80 12.42 -17.66
N LYS A 196 -6.29 12.56 -18.89
CA LYS A 196 -6.08 13.76 -19.71
C LYS A 196 -6.63 15.03 -19.02
N ASN A 197 -5.74 16.03 -18.89
CA ASN A 197 -6.03 17.45 -18.66
C ASN A 197 -6.84 17.85 -17.41
N LYS A 198 -6.22 17.84 -16.24
CA LYS A 198 -6.72 18.62 -15.10
C LYS A 198 -5.84 19.88 -14.91
N ARG A 199 -6.41 21.08 -15.05
CA ARG A 199 -5.75 22.32 -14.65
C ARG A 199 -5.55 22.34 -13.13
N LEU A 200 -4.31 22.61 -12.68
CA LEU A 200 -4.00 22.73 -11.27
C LEU A 200 -4.71 23.94 -10.66
N THR A 201 -5.20 23.81 -9.44
CA THR A 201 -5.74 24.94 -8.68
C THR A 201 -4.62 25.88 -8.22
N PRO A 202 -4.87 27.18 -7.93
CA PRO A 202 -3.84 28.11 -7.46
C PRO A 202 -3.02 27.61 -6.27
N GLY A 203 -3.64 26.93 -5.30
CA GLY A 203 -2.93 26.33 -4.18
C GLY A 203 -1.95 25.21 -4.57
N LYS A 204 -2.30 24.43 -5.59
CA LYS A 204 -1.40 23.39 -6.15
C LYS A 204 -0.21 24.00 -6.89
N VAL A 205 -0.41 25.13 -7.58
CA VAL A 205 0.69 25.87 -8.24
C VAL A 205 1.74 26.30 -7.21
N LEU A 206 1.32 26.85 -6.07
CA LEU A 206 2.22 27.25 -4.99
C LEU A 206 3.03 26.06 -4.43
N GLN A 207 2.40 24.91 -4.29
CA GLN A 207 3.07 23.68 -3.82
C GLN A 207 4.10 23.18 -4.84
N PHE A 208 3.81 23.29 -6.15
CA PHE A 208 4.78 22.97 -7.20
C PHE A 208 5.96 23.94 -7.20
N GLU A 209 5.72 25.24 -7.03
CA GLU A 209 6.79 26.25 -6.91
C GLU A 209 7.69 25.96 -5.71
N LEU A 210 7.11 25.53 -4.58
CA LEU A 210 7.86 25.16 -3.40
C LEU A 210 8.71 23.90 -3.65
N ILE A 211 8.15 22.84 -4.30
CA ILE A 211 8.89 21.64 -4.71
C ILE A 211 10.05 22.03 -5.66
N GLN A 212 9.79 22.90 -6.62
CA GLN A 212 10.83 23.40 -7.53
C GLN A 212 11.98 24.06 -6.77
N GLU A 213 11.66 24.99 -5.85
CA GLU A 213 12.67 25.76 -5.14
C GLU A 213 13.55 24.87 -4.27
N VAL A 214 12.97 23.89 -3.53
CA VAL A 214 13.76 23.00 -2.66
C VAL A 214 14.64 22.02 -3.45
N ASN A 215 14.32 21.75 -4.71
CA ASN A 215 15.08 20.82 -5.56
C ASN A 215 16.12 21.53 -6.46
N ARG A 216 16.27 22.86 -6.39
CA ARG A 216 17.33 23.56 -7.08
C ARG A 216 18.72 23.13 -6.55
N PRO A 217 19.77 23.20 -7.38
CA PRO A 217 21.14 22.98 -6.93
C PRO A 217 21.54 23.92 -5.77
N ASN A 218 21.05 25.17 -5.83
CA ASN A 218 21.24 26.18 -4.79
C ASN A 218 19.86 26.74 -4.38
N PRO A 219 19.17 26.09 -3.45
CA PRO A 219 17.83 26.52 -3.01
C PRO A 219 17.89 27.81 -2.21
N ASP A 220 16.96 28.72 -2.50
CA ASP A 220 16.83 30.00 -1.77
C ASP A 220 15.95 29.79 -0.53
N LEU A 221 16.56 29.67 0.64
CA LEU A 221 15.86 29.48 1.92
C LEU A 221 14.89 30.63 2.24
N PHE A 222 15.13 31.85 1.76
CA PHE A 222 14.20 32.95 1.96
C PHE A 222 12.92 32.77 1.16
N LYS A 223 13.01 32.28 -0.08
CA LYS A 223 11.84 31.95 -0.88
C LYS A 223 11.08 30.77 -0.29
N ILE A 224 11.78 29.72 0.17
CA ILE A 224 11.18 28.57 0.85
C ILE A 224 10.42 29.03 2.09
N GLU A 225 11.03 29.90 2.92
CA GLU A 225 10.38 30.46 4.10
C GLU A 225 9.12 31.25 3.72
N LYS A 226 9.19 32.08 2.67
CA LYS A 226 8.06 32.88 2.17
C LYS A 226 6.90 31.99 1.72
N TYR A 227 7.18 30.92 0.98
CA TYR A 227 6.17 29.96 0.53
C TYR A 227 5.53 29.22 1.72
N LEU A 228 6.32 28.76 2.67
CA LEU A 228 5.81 28.09 3.86
C LEU A 228 4.96 29.03 4.73
N LYS A 229 5.35 30.30 4.87
CA LYS A 229 4.56 31.31 5.61
C LYS A 229 3.23 31.64 4.96
N SER A 230 3.11 31.47 3.65
CA SER A 230 1.84 31.70 2.94
C SER A 230 0.81 30.58 3.16
N ASP A 231 1.23 29.44 3.71
CA ASP A 231 0.36 28.32 4.06
C ASP A 231 0.53 27.97 5.56
N LEU A 232 -0.48 28.36 6.36
CA LEU A 232 -0.47 28.12 7.80
C LEU A 232 -0.42 26.63 8.15
N THR A 233 -1.03 25.76 7.34
CA THR A 233 -1.03 24.33 7.54
C THR A 233 0.35 23.75 7.34
N LEU A 234 1.03 24.13 6.26
CA LEU A 234 2.42 23.72 6.00
C LEU A 234 3.37 24.23 7.10
N SER A 235 3.21 25.49 7.53
CA SER A 235 4.03 26.06 8.61
C SER A 235 3.86 25.28 9.92
N TYR A 236 2.62 24.99 10.31
CA TYR A 236 2.31 24.22 11.52
C TYR A 236 2.86 22.78 11.42
N THR A 237 2.64 22.13 10.29
CA THR A 237 3.10 20.77 10.05
C THR A 237 4.63 20.67 10.05
N LEU A 238 5.34 21.67 9.50
CA LEU A 238 6.80 21.74 9.59
C LEU A 238 7.29 21.85 11.04
N MET A 239 6.63 22.65 11.86
CA MET A 239 6.99 22.76 13.27
C MET A 239 6.80 21.44 14.01
N ARG A 240 5.71 20.71 13.72
CA ARG A 240 5.42 19.38 14.28
C ARG A 240 6.42 18.34 13.79
N TYR A 241 6.70 18.29 12.49
CA TYR A 241 7.72 17.44 11.89
C TYR A 241 9.09 17.64 12.52
N THR A 242 9.51 18.90 12.66
CA THR A 242 10.79 19.24 13.28
C THR A 242 10.90 18.74 14.71
N LYS A 243 9.82 18.87 15.49
CA LYS A 243 9.80 18.36 16.87
C LYS A 243 10.01 16.86 16.90
N ASN A 244 9.35 16.11 16.02
CA ASN A 244 9.46 14.65 15.96
C ASN A 244 10.85 14.20 15.48
N VAL A 245 11.36 14.78 14.40
CA VAL A 245 12.67 14.43 13.81
C VAL A 245 13.82 14.78 14.75
N LEU A 246 13.80 15.97 15.36
CA LEU A 246 14.86 16.38 16.28
C LEU A 246 14.86 15.58 17.57
N PHE A 247 13.69 15.29 18.13
CA PHE A 247 13.58 14.51 19.35
C PHE A 247 14.04 13.06 19.13
N THR A 248 13.61 12.43 18.02
CA THR A 248 13.91 11.02 17.73
C THR A 248 15.36 10.81 17.31
N ASN A 249 15.94 11.71 16.52
CA ASN A 249 17.25 11.50 15.88
C ASN A 249 18.42 12.17 16.60
N ARG A 250 18.20 13.20 17.41
CA ARG A 250 19.29 14.00 18.01
C ARG A 250 19.14 14.28 19.50
N GLY A 251 18.04 13.89 20.13
CA GLY A 251 17.80 14.12 21.57
C GLY A 251 17.80 15.59 22.00
N ILE A 252 17.58 16.51 21.08
CA ILE A 252 17.68 17.96 21.33
C ILE A 252 16.29 18.54 21.56
N GLU A 253 16.05 19.11 22.75
CA GLU A 253 14.86 19.89 23.03
C GLU A 253 14.97 21.31 22.41
N ARG A 254 13.90 21.72 21.71
CA ARG A 254 13.83 23.01 21.05
C ARG A 254 13.63 24.15 22.06
N GLY A 255 14.41 25.22 21.95
CA GLY A 255 14.17 26.46 22.69
C GLY A 255 12.81 27.07 22.34
N LYS A 256 12.11 27.67 23.34
CA LYS A 256 10.73 28.16 23.25
C LYS A 256 10.48 29.26 22.21
N ASN A 257 11.50 29.86 21.57
CA ASN A 257 11.41 31.07 20.73
C ASN A 257 12.05 30.94 19.34
N SER A 258 12.05 29.75 18.71
CA SER A 258 12.66 29.61 17.38
C SER A 258 11.69 30.03 16.27
N THR A 259 12.18 30.87 15.34
CA THR A 259 11.46 31.30 14.14
C THR A 259 11.39 30.19 13.09
N LEU A 260 10.53 30.35 12.08
CA LEU A 260 10.47 29.42 10.94
C LEU A 260 11.83 29.33 10.21
N LYS A 261 12.51 30.47 10.06
CA LYS A 261 13.86 30.54 9.48
C LYS A 261 14.87 29.73 10.29
N ASP A 262 14.86 29.85 11.61
CA ASP A 262 15.74 29.05 12.47
C ASP A 262 15.45 27.56 12.31
N THR A 263 14.18 27.22 12.20
CA THR A 263 13.72 25.84 11.95
C THR A 263 14.29 25.27 10.65
N LEU A 264 14.26 26.04 9.55
CA LEU A 264 14.79 25.63 8.25
C LEU A 264 16.32 25.43 8.30
N LEU A 265 17.02 26.35 8.95
CA LEU A 265 18.47 26.28 9.13
C LEU A 265 18.88 25.07 10.00
N TRP A 266 18.10 24.77 11.03
CA TRP A 266 18.35 23.63 11.93
C TRP A 266 18.12 22.28 11.27
N LEU A 267 17.07 22.16 10.47
CA LEU A 267 16.76 20.93 9.72
C LEU A 267 17.82 20.65 8.65
N GLY A 268 18.33 21.70 8.04
CA GLY A 268 19.15 21.61 6.85
C GLY A 268 18.33 21.28 5.59
N ILE A 269 18.91 21.62 4.43
CA ILE A 269 18.16 21.61 3.15
C ILE A 269 17.60 20.21 2.78
N ASN A 270 18.32 19.13 3.12
CA ASN A 270 17.86 17.78 2.78
C ASN A 270 16.59 17.39 3.54
N GLU A 271 16.50 17.71 4.83
CA GLU A 271 15.29 17.43 5.62
C GLU A 271 14.14 18.39 5.25
N VAL A 272 14.45 19.65 4.90
CA VAL A 272 13.45 20.59 4.38
C VAL A 272 12.89 20.08 3.05
N ARG A 273 13.74 19.60 2.16
CA ARG A 273 13.34 18.99 0.89
C ARG A 273 12.42 17.80 1.10
N ARG A 274 12.82 16.88 2.00
CA ARG A 274 12.02 15.72 2.38
C ARG A 274 10.65 16.13 2.90
N PHE A 275 10.59 17.03 3.88
CA PHE A 275 9.34 17.54 4.44
C PHE A 275 8.42 18.14 3.38
N VAL A 276 8.96 19.04 2.54
CA VAL A 276 8.19 19.69 1.48
C VAL A 276 7.62 18.66 0.50
N SER A 277 8.43 17.68 0.08
CA SER A 277 7.98 16.66 -0.87
C SER A 277 6.87 15.79 -0.30
N ILE A 278 6.98 15.37 0.95
CA ILE A 278 5.93 14.60 1.64
C ILE A 278 4.66 15.44 1.78
N SER A 279 4.78 16.68 2.30
CA SER A 279 3.63 17.54 2.55
C SER A 279 2.90 17.96 1.27
N CYS A 280 3.66 18.20 0.20
CA CYS A 280 3.05 18.53 -1.10
C CYS A 280 2.36 17.30 -1.70
N LEU A 281 2.94 16.12 -1.58
CA LEU A 281 2.33 14.89 -2.07
C LEU A 281 0.94 14.69 -1.46
N THR A 282 0.81 14.82 -0.12
CA THR A 282 -0.46 14.64 0.60
C THR A 282 -1.52 15.68 0.21
N ASN A 283 -1.14 16.88 -0.23
CA ASN A 283 -2.07 17.97 -0.55
C ASN A 283 -2.39 18.09 -2.05
N LEU A 284 -1.60 17.50 -2.94
CA LEU A 284 -1.77 17.65 -4.39
C LEU A 284 -2.88 16.75 -4.96
N GLY A 285 -3.17 15.61 -4.36
CA GLY A 285 -4.20 14.67 -4.80
C GLY A 285 -5.61 15.24 -4.73
N THR A 286 -6.47 14.89 -5.68
CA THR A 286 -7.88 15.32 -5.72
C THR A 286 -8.84 14.23 -5.28
N VAL A 287 -8.48 12.96 -5.46
CA VAL A 287 -9.23 11.76 -5.07
C VAL A 287 -8.23 10.63 -4.93
N THR A 288 -7.26 10.79 -4.04
CA THR A 288 -6.26 9.76 -3.79
C THR A 288 -6.54 9.07 -2.49
N THR A 289 -6.34 7.78 -2.47
CA THR A 289 -6.45 6.98 -1.26
C THR A 289 -5.22 7.20 -0.38
N ASP A 290 -5.39 7.17 0.93
CA ASP A 290 -4.27 7.17 1.88
C ASP A 290 -3.24 6.10 1.53
N GLU A 291 -3.67 5.03 0.86
CA GLU A 291 -2.81 3.93 0.41
C GLU A 291 -1.78 4.37 -0.65
N LEU A 292 -2.16 5.18 -1.65
CA LEU A 292 -1.18 5.69 -2.63
C LEU A 292 -0.11 6.56 -1.97
N TYR A 293 -0.50 7.35 -0.97
CA TYR A 293 0.47 8.11 -0.19
C TYR A 293 1.36 7.21 0.65
N HIS A 294 0.76 6.20 1.29
CA HIS A 294 1.50 5.20 2.04
C HIS A 294 2.53 4.48 1.17
N MET A 295 2.11 3.96 0.02
CA MET A 295 3.00 3.30 -0.94
C MET A 295 4.12 4.23 -1.43
N SER A 296 3.82 5.49 -1.73
CA SER A 296 4.83 6.48 -2.14
C SER A 296 5.88 6.71 -1.05
N LEU A 297 5.45 6.81 0.21
CA LEU A 297 6.35 6.98 1.36
C LEU A 297 7.21 5.73 1.58
N VAL A 298 6.61 4.54 1.51
CA VAL A 298 7.33 3.27 1.62
C VAL A 298 8.39 3.15 0.52
N ARG A 299 8.02 3.39 -0.75
CA ARG A 299 8.96 3.36 -1.88
C ARG A 299 10.09 4.37 -1.71
N GLY A 300 9.77 5.60 -1.28
CA GLY A 300 10.77 6.63 -1.05
C GLY A 300 11.80 6.21 -0.01
N MET A 301 11.35 5.79 1.17
CA MET A 301 12.24 5.37 2.25
C MET A 301 13.01 4.09 1.88
N PHE A 302 12.36 3.14 1.24
CA PHE A 302 12.98 1.90 0.79
C PHE A 302 14.13 2.19 -0.19
N CYS A 303 13.89 2.96 -1.25
CA CYS A 303 14.91 3.30 -2.23
C CYS A 303 16.13 4.01 -1.59
N GLU A 304 15.88 4.93 -0.63
CA GLU A 304 16.95 5.58 0.12
C GLU A 304 17.80 4.59 0.90
N ARG A 305 17.17 3.65 1.60
CA ARG A 305 17.88 2.65 2.40
C ARG A 305 18.66 1.68 1.54
N ILE A 306 18.09 1.23 0.42
CA ILE A 306 18.79 0.37 -0.54
C ILE A 306 19.99 1.11 -1.16
N ALA A 307 19.85 2.39 -1.52
CA ALA A 307 20.97 3.18 -2.00
C ALA A 307 22.13 3.21 -0.99
N LYS A 308 21.82 3.41 0.29
CA LYS A 308 22.83 3.37 1.37
C LYS A 308 23.44 1.98 1.56
N ALA A 309 22.61 0.95 1.59
CA ALA A 309 23.06 -0.44 1.77
C ALA A 309 23.97 -0.93 0.64
N THR A 310 23.82 -0.36 -0.56
CA THR A 310 24.65 -0.67 -1.75
C THR A 310 25.85 0.27 -1.91
N GLY A 311 26.15 1.13 -0.90
CA GLY A 311 27.29 2.07 -0.96
C GLY A 311 27.06 3.30 -1.87
N HIS A 312 25.81 3.57 -2.25
CA HIS A 312 25.44 4.72 -3.09
C HIS A 312 24.87 5.88 -2.25
N ASP A 313 25.48 6.18 -1.09
CA ASP A 313 25.02 7.22 -0.17
C ASP A 313 24.84 8.59 -0.83
N HIS A 314 25.67 8.93 -1.81
CA HIS A 314 25.59 10.18 -2.57
C HIS A 314 24.30 10.28 -3.41
N MET A 315 23.64 9.17 -3.73
CA MET A 315 22.38 9.11 -4.46
C MET A 315 21.17 8.90 -3.53
N ALA A 316 21.36 8.74 -2.22
CA ALA A 316 20.31 8.39 -1.28
C ALA A 316 19.13 9.38 -1.30
N SER A 317 19.40 10.68 -1.41
CA SER A 317 18.37 11.71 -1.52
C SER A 317 17.56 11.57 -2.82
N ASP A 318 18.23 11.40 -3.96
CA ASP A 318 17.57 11.24 -5.26
C ASP A 318 16.78 9.92 -5.31
N ALA A 319 17.31 8.86 -4.67
CA ALA A 319 16.60 7.58 -4.53
C ALA A 319 15.30 7.73 -3.72
N PHE A 320 15.33 8.50 -2.63
CA PHE A 320 14.12 8.83 -1.88
C PHE A 320 13.08 9.52 -2.76
N PHE A 321 13.46 10.54 -3.54
CA PHE A 321 12.53 11.26 -4.42
C PHE A 321 12.04 10.40 -5.57
N CYS A 322 12.88 9.55 -6.13
CA CYS A 322 12.48 8.59 -7.15
C CYS A 322 11.36 7.67 -6.63
N GLY A 323 11.54 7.07 -5.46
CA GLY A 323 10.51 6.25 -4.83
C GLY A 323 9.24 7.03 -4.50
N LEU A 324 9.39 8.20 -3.83
CA LEU A 324 8.27 9.05 -3.40
C LEU A 324 7.42 9.53 -4.57
N PHE A 325 8.03 9.93 -5.68
CA PHE A 325 7.32 10.45 -6.84
C PHE A 325 6.91 9.36 -7.85
N SER A 326 7.19 8.11 -7.56
CA SER A 326 6.90 6.97 -8.46
C SER A 326 5.40 6.71 -8.71
N LEU A 327 4.51 7.36 -7.96
CA LEU A 327 3.06 7.34 -8.13
C LEU A 327 2.47 8.74 -8.33
N LEU A 328 3.31 9.76 -8.55
CA LEU A 328 2.85 11.15 -8.61
C LEU A 328 1.96 11.43 -9.83
N ASP A 329 2.22 10.77 -10.94
CA ASP A 329 1.37 10.80 -12.14
C ASP A 329 -0.03 10.26 -11.84
N THR A 330 -0.13 9.14 -11.14
CA THR A 330 -1.39 8.54 -10.68
C THR A 330 -2.11 9.45 -9.68
N ILE A 331 -1.39 9.97 -8.69
CA ILE A 331 -1.94 10.86 -7.65
C ILE A 331 -2.51 12.16 -8.25
N LEU A 332 -1.83 12.72 -9.24
CA LEU A 332 -2.23 13.98 -9.88
C LEU A 332 -3.16 13.76 -11.07
N GLY A 333 -3.16 12.57 -11.67
CA GLY A 333 -3.86 12.26 -12.92
C GLY A 333 -3.27 13.02 -14.12
N ILE A 334 -1.94 13.19 -14.17
CA ILE A 334 -1.21 13.82 -15.28
C ILE A 334 0.01 12.98 -15.65
N SER A 335 0.43 13.02 -16.91
CA SER A 335 1.61 12.26 -17.36
C SER A 335 2.91 12.79 -16.76
N TYR A 336 3.93 11.94 -16.61
CA TYR A 336 5.28 12.37 -16.23
C TYR A 336 5.85 13.42 -17.19
N GLU A 337 5.54 13.32 -18.49
CA GLU A 337 5.97 14.29 -19.49
C GLU A 337 5.44 15.71 -19.18
N ASP A 338 4.17 15.82 -18.79
CA ASP A 338 3.56 17.10 -18.43
C ASP A 338 3.96 17.55 -17.02
N LEU A 339 4.19 16.60 -16.12
CA LEU A 339 4.67 16.85 -14.77
C LEU A 339 6.07 17.50 -14.81
N PHE A 340 7.01 16.94 -15.58
CA PHE A 340 8.38 17.44 -15.67
C PHE A 340 8.54 18.77 -16.42
N LYS A 341 7.51 19.20 -17.15
CA LYS A 341 7.42 20.60 -17.62
C LYS A 341 7.12 21.59 -16.48
N GLN A 342 6.55 21.10 -15.38
CA GLN A 342 6.07 21.93 -14.27
C GLN A 342 6.97 21.86 -13.04
N ILE A 343 7.73 20.77 -12.84
CA ILE A 343 8.67 20.62 -11.73
C ILE A 343 10.06 20.29 -12.25
N THR A 344 11.07 20.87 -11.59
CA THR A 344 12.46 20.55 -11.87
C THR A 344 12.95 19.48 -10.90
N LEU A 345 13.35 18.34 -11.44
CA LEU A 345 14.01 17.26 -10.71
C LEU A 345 15.38 17.01 -11.32
N THR A 346 16.22 16.23 -10.65
CA THR A 346 17.52 15.82 -11.21
C THR A 346 17.31 14.94 -12.42
N ASP A 347 18.23 14.99 -13.39
CA ASP A 347 18.16 14.15 -14.60
C ASP A 347 18.07 12.66 -14.26
N ASN A 348 18.75 12.24 -13.19
CA ASN A 348 18.72 10.86 -12.72
C ASN A 348 17.29 10.44 -12.30
N VAL A 349 16.58 11.29 -11.55
CA VAL A 349 15.20 11.01 -11.12
C VAL A 349 14.25 11.02 -12.33
N VAL A 350 14.40 12.00 -13.24
CA VAL A 350 13.60 12.08 -14.48
C VAL A 350 13.79 10.83 -15.33
N ASN A 351 15.04 10.41 -15.58
CA ASN A 351 15.32 9.21 -16.36
C ASN A 351 14.75 7.94 -15.70
N ALA A 352 14.87 7.83 -14.37
CA ALA A 352 14.32 6.68 -13.65
C ALA A 352 12.80 6.62 -13.76
N LEU A 353 12.09 7.73 -13.60
CA LEU A 353 10.62 7.76 -13.58
C LEU A 353 10.02 7.71 -14.99
N ALA A 354 10.57 8.45 -15.95
CA ALA A 354 9.99 8.55 -17.29
C ALA A 354 10.50 7.49 -18.27
N LYS A 355 11.77 7.09 -18.16
CA LYS A 355 12.40 6.16 -19.11
C LYS A 355 12.66 4.77 -18.53
N HIS A 356 12.50 4.62 -17.22
CA HIS A 356 12.80 3.37 -16.50
C HIS A 356 14.28 2.96 -16.64
N GLU A 357 15.18 3.94 -16.55
CA GLU A 357 16.61 3.76 -16.75
C GLU A 357 17.43 4.21 -15.53
N GLY A 358 18.64 3.66 -15.42
CA GLY A 358 19.62 4.05 -14.41
C GLY A 358 19.46 3.37 -13.06
N MET A 359 20.42 3.67 -12.16
CA MET A 359 20.52 3.05 -10.84
C MET A 359 19.30 3.31 -9.96
N LEU A 360 18.76 4.53 -9.98
CA LEU A 360 17.58 4.88 -9.20
C LEU A 360 16.36 4.06 -9.60
N TYR A 361 16.22 3.75 -10.90
CA TYR A 361 15.16 2.87 -11.36
C TYR A 361 15.33 1.44 -10.83
N GLN A 362 16.56 0.93 -10.73
CA GLN A 362 16.80 -0.41 -10.18
C GLN A 362 16.36 -0.51 -8.71
N PHE A 363 16.63 0.52 -7.91
CA PHE A 363 16.13 0.57 -6.53
C PHE A 363 14.61 0.61 -6.46
N LEU A 364 13.98 1.44 -7.30
CA LEU A 364 12.53 1.52 -7.41
C LEU A 364 11.93 0.21 -7.95
N TYR A 365 12.59 -0.42 -8.92
CA TYR A 365 12.14 -1.68 -9.49
C TYR A 365 12.16 -2.79 -8.45
N LEU A 366 13.19 -2.85 -7.61
CA LEU A 366 13.24 -3.77 -6.47
C LEU A 366 12.04 -3.55 -5.51
N ALA A 367 11.70 -2.30 -5.18
CA ALA A 367 10.53 -2.01 -4.37
C ALA A 367 9.23 -2.54 -5.01
N ARG A 368 9.06 -2.32 -6.33
CA ARG A 368 7.89 -2.80 -7.07
C ARG A 368 7.81 -4.32 -7.12
N LEU A 369 8.94 -5.01 -7.28
CA LEU A 369 8.99 -6.47 -7.25
C LEU A 369 8.55 -7.02 -5.89
N TYR A 370 8.95 -6.35 -4.80
CA TYR A 370 8.48 -6.71 -3.46
C TYR A 370 6.98 -6.51 -3.31
N GLU A 371 6.43 -5.40 -3.80
CA GLU A 371 4.98 -5.13 -3.78
C GLU A 371 4.20 -6.14 -4.63
N GLN A 372 4.76 -6.53 -5.77
CA GLN A 372 4.18 -7.52 -6.68
C GLN A 372 4.45 -8.96 -6.26
N GLN A 373 5.28 -9.14 -5.21
CA GLN A 373 5.72 -10.46 -4.73
C GLN A 373 6.44 -11.29 -5.80
N ASP A 374 7.13 -10.60 -6.73
CA ASP A 374 7.95 -11.22 -7.77
C ASP A 374 9.36 -11.48 -7.23
N TRP A 375 9.48 -12.56 -6.47
CA TRP A 375 10.69 -12.89 -5.72
C TRP A 375 11.82 -13.38 -6.60
N ASP A 376 11.52 -14.01 -7.73
CA ASP A 376 12.53 -14.52 -8.66
C ASP A 376 13.31 -13.36 -9.30
N ASN A 377 12.60 -12.34 -9.78
CA ASN A 377 13.22 -11.13 -10.30
C ASN A 377 13.84 -10.27 -9.17
N ALA A 378 13.23 -10.22 -8.00
CA ALA A 378 13.80 -9.54 -6.85
C ALA A 378 15.15 -10.14 -6.44
N ALA A 379 15.28 -11.48 -6.39
CA ALA A 379 16.53 -12.17 -6.09
C ALA A 379 17.63 -11.82 -7.08
N GLN A 380 17.33 -11.75 -8.38
CA GLN A 380 18.31 -11.36 -9.42
C GLN A 380 18.81 -9.92 -9.21
N ILE A 381 17.92 -8.99 -8.89
CA ILE A 381 18.32 -7.61 -8.61
C ILE A 381 19.19 -7.55 -7.34
N MET A 382 18.81 -8.27 -6.30
CA MET A 382 19.58 -8.31 -5.04
C MET A 382 20.97 -8.89 -5.26
N GLU A 383 21.09 -9.99 -6.02
CA GLU A 383 22.38 -10.59 -6.36
C GLU A 383 23.26 -9.60 -7.12
N SER A 384 22.69 -8.85 -8.08
CA SER A 384 23.43 -7.84 -8.86
C SER A 384 24.02 -6.71 -8.00
N PHE A 385 23.41 -6.44 -6.83
CA PHE A 385 23.87 -5.43 -5.88
C PHE A 385 24.64 -6.01 -4.68
N GLY A 386 24.78 -7.33 -4.59
CA GLY A 386 25.38 -7.99 -3.43
C GLY A 386 24.57 -7.77 -2.14
N LEU A 387 23.24 -7.60 -2.25
CA LEU A 387 22.35 -7.39 -1.14
C LEU A 387 21.93 -8.72 -0.50
N GLU A 388 22.09 -8.80 0.81
CA GLU A 388 21.51 -9.89 1.59
C GLU A 388 20.02 -9.69 1.80
N GLN A 389 19.28 -10.78 1.85
CA GLN A 389 17.84 -10.80 2.06
C GLN A 389 17.41 -10.04 3.33
N GLU A 390 18.12 -10.25 4.41
CA GLU A 390 17.86 -9.60 5.71
C GLU A 390 17.90 -8.06 5.58
N THR A 391 18.88 -7.53 4.84
CA THR A 391 19.05 -6.10 4.62
C THR A 391 17.83 -5.50 3.89
N VAL A 392 17.31 -6.20 2.89
CA VAL A 392 16.16 -5.72 2.11
C VAL A 392 14.87 -5.79 2.92
N ILE A 393 14.71 -6.83 3.72
CA ILE A 393 13.57 -6.97 4.63
C ILE A 393 13.59 -5.87 5.69
N ASP A 394 14.74 -5.62 6.31
CA ASP A 394 14.88 -4.54 7.29
C ASP A 394 14.59 -3.18 6.65
N ALA A 395 15.04 -2.96 5.41
CA ALA A 395 14.71 -1.76 4.64
C ALA A 395 13.20 -1.63 4.44
N MET A 396 12.50 -2.70 4.07
CA MET A 396 11.05 -2.71 3.86
C MET A 396 10.28 -2.44 5.17
N ASN A 397 10.61 -3.15 6.24
CA ASN A 397 9.96 -3.00 7.55
C ASN A 397 10.10 -1.58 8.10
N HIS A 398 11.29 -1.00 8.04
CA HIS A 398 11.52 0.39 8.46
C HIS A 398 10.76 1.39 7.58
N SER A 399 10.68 1.13 6.27
CA SER A 399 9.99 2.01 5.34
C SER A 399 8.48 2.02 5.60
N THR A 400 7.91 0.86 5.90
CA THR A 400 6.49 0.74 6.29
C THR A 400 6.23 1.45 7.63
N GLN A 401 7.07 1.25 8.64
CA GLN A 401 6.94 1.94 9.92
C GLN A 401 7.04 3.47 9.78
N PHE A 402 7.94 3.94 8.91
CA PHE A 402 8.05 5.38 8.60
C PHE A 402 6.78 5.92 7.96
N ALA A 403 6.22 5.22 6.97
CA ALA A 403 4.98 5.63 6.31
C ALA A 403 3.80 5.64 7.29
N ASP A 404 3.66 4.61 8.11
CA ASP A 404 2.62 4.51 9.14
C ASP A 404 2.70 5.67 10.14
N MET A 405 3.92 6.07 10.55
CA MET A 405 4.13 7.20 11.47
C MET A 405 3.77 8.56 10.85
N ILE A 406 3.95 8.72 9.55
CA ILE A 406 3.65 9.98 8.85
C ILE A 406 2.14 10.13 8.60
N ILE A 407 1.42 9.04 8.32
CA ILE A 407 -0.01 9.07 7.98
C ILE A 407 -0.89 9.06 9.24
N ALA A 408 -0.43 8.46 10.35
CA ALA A 408 -1.13 8.49 11.65
C ALA A 408 -1.22 9.91 12.23
#